data_0c546db4435b5fc74694f9016ab690ef
#
_entry.id   0c546db4435b5fc74694f9016ab690ef
#
_cell.length_a   1.000
_cell.length_b   1.000
_cell.length_c   1.000
_cell.angle_alpha   90.00
_cell.angle_beta   90.00
_cell.angle_gamma   90.00
#
_symmetry.space_group_name_H-M   'P 1'
#
loop_
_entity.id
_entity.type
_entity.pdbx_description
1 polymer ?
#
loop_
_entity_poly.entity_id
_entity_poly.type
_entity_poly.pdbx_seq_one_letter_code
_entity_poly.pdbx_strand_id
1 'polypeptide(L)'
;MTRSTAFFINGGAGRVICSLPAFELYEKENPDDDFIIVCEGGMDFYKGHPTLHNRAYDHWHKGLFEEHIKDRNCVTPEPYRVWEYYNQKCDLAQAFDIDINNKGLRKVGDPKIYANKQEIVQAATIVEEIKQGTGKDKVLVVQPFGRTTETHGDFIVDPTSRSFQLNNIVDIINVLKKEYAIIIMSEIPVPLEETENKQYPVAQPQIPDLRIWSSVIDVADHFLGCDSLGQHMVKALDGTATIITGSTYPINISYPDDPKFDIIDVGDGKRVYAPIRLTMEEEQDRHNDEVMELTTKQIDEICNSVRKH
;
A
#
# COMPACT_ATOMS: atom_id res chain seq x y z
N MET A 1 9.59 -28.16 26.27
CA MET A 1 8.97 -26.84 26.06
C MET A 1 9.10 -26.51 24.61
N THR A 2 8.01 -26.19 23.94
CA THR A 2 8.05 -25.67 22.58
C THR A 2 8.65 -24.26 22.64
N ARG A 3 9.62 -23.96 21.80
CA ARG A 3 10.21 -22.63 21.75
C ARG A 3 9.22 -21.68 21.13
N SER A 4 9.07 -20.47 21.68
CA SER A 4 8.28 -19.41 21.06
C SER A 4 8.86 -18.97 19.73
N THR A 5 8.06 -18.34 18.90
CA THR A 5 8.42 -18.00 17.52
C THR A 5 8.77 -16.52 17.37
N ALA A 6 9.76 -16.20 16.57
CA ALA A 6 10.05 -14.88 16.07
C ALA A 6 9.82 -14.85 14.55
N PHE A 7 8.82 -14.09 14.10
CA PHE A 7 8.51 -13.91 12.69
C PHE A 7 9.21 -12.66 12.16
N PHE A 8 9.78 -12.76 10.96
CA PHE A 8 10.47 -11.65 10.29
C PHE A 8 9.70 -11.24 9.05
N ILE A 9 9.10 -10.06 9.06
CA ILE A 9 8.40 -9.50 7.90
C ILE A 9 9.35 -8.57 7.16
N ASN A 10 9.93 -9.08 6.09
CA ASN A 10 10.83 -8.34 5.22
C ASN A 10 10.06 -7.41 4.29
N GLY A 11 10.73 -6.34 3.82
CA GLY A 11 10.21 -5.44 2.79
C GLY A 11 9.38 -4.28 3.33
N GLY A 12 8.51 -3.75 2.50
CA GLY A 12 7.81 -2.49 2.79
C GLY A 12 6.56 -2.63 3.66
N ALA A 13 6.07 -1.49 4.10
CA ALA A 13 4.90 -1.36 4.98
C ALA A 13 3.62 -2.01 4.46
N GLY A 14 3.43 -2.10 3.12
CA GLY A 14 2.29 -2.81 2.53
C GLY A 14 2.26 -4.31 2.90
N ARG A 15 3.43 -4.95 2.96
CA ARG A 15 3.52 -6.36 3.41
C ARG A 15 3.12 -6.50 4.88
N VAL A 16 3.50 -5.53 5.71
CA VAL A 16 3.10 -5.50 7.12
C VAL A 16 1.57 -5.43 7.24
N ILE A 17 0.92 -4.51 6.53
CA ILE A 17 -0.54 -4.40 6.54
C ILE A 17 -1.20 -5.69 6.08
N CYS A 18 -0.74 -6.28 4.96
CA CYS A 18 -1.30 -7.53 4.45
C CYS A 18 -1.07 -8.74 5.38
N SER A 19 -0.05 -8.72 6.24
CA SER A 19 0.21 -9.79 7.20
C SER A 19 -0.62 -9.74 8.47
N LEU A 20 -1.23 -8.58 8.80
CA LEU A 20 -2.00 -8.38 10.04
C LEU A 20 -3.06 -9.48 10.28
N PRO A 21 -3.95 -9.80 9.29
CA PRO A 21 -4.99 -10.80 9.51
C PRO A 21 -4.44 -12.20 9.79
N ALA A 22 -3.28 -12.53 9.19
CA ALA A 22 -2.63 -13.82 9.42
C ALA A 22 -2.11 -13.94 10.85
N PHE A 23 -1.54 -12.87 11.41
CA PHE A 23 -1.08 -12.85 12.80
C PHE A 23 -2.21 -12.81 13.82
N GLU A 24 -3.34 -12.15 13.52
CA GLU A 24 -4.56 -12.24 14.34
C GLU A 24 -5.06 -13.70 14.45
N LEU A 25 -5.03 -14.44 13.33
CA LEU A 25 -5.38 -15.84 13.29
C LEU A 25 -4.34 -16.70 14.01
N TYR A 26 -3.03 -16.42 13.83
CA TYR A 26 -1.97 -17.13 14.51
C TYR A 26 -2.10 -17.01 16.04
N GLU A 27 -2.31 -15.80 16.55
CA GLU A 27 -2.49 -15.56 17.99
C GLU A 27 -3.69 -16.33 18.55
N LYS A 28 -4.80 -16.34 17.83
CA LYS A 28 -6.01 -17.06 18.22
C LYS A 28 -5.83 -18.59 18.22
N GLU A 29 -5.08 -19.11 17.26
CA GLU A 29 -4.87 -20.56 17.09
C GLU A 29 -3.71 -21.10 17.91
N ASN A 30 -2.80 -20.24 18.37
CA ASN A 30 -1.61 -20.59 19.16
C ASN A 30 -1.53 -19.75 20.45
N PRO A 31 -2.49 -19.83 21.34
CA PRO A 31 -2.58 -18.96 22.52
C PRO A 31 -1.42 -19.13 23.51
N ASP A 32 -0.74 -20.27 23.46
CA ASP A 32 0.41 -20.60 24.33
C ASP A 32 1.76 -20.17 23.71
N ASP A 33 1.79 -19.70 22.45
CA ASP A 33 3.00 -19.17 21.82
C ASP A 33 3.16 -17.67 22.11
N ASP A 34 4.17 -17.34 22.89
CA ASP A 34 4.58 -15.95 23.11
C ASP A 34 5.41 -15.46 21.91
N PHE A 35 4.81 -15.45 20.73
CA PHE A 35 5.48 -15.03 19.49
C PHE A 35 5.74 -13.53 19.43
N ILE A 36 6.74 -13.16 18.63
CA ILE A 36 7.02 -11.78 18.27
C ILE A 36 7.05 -11.60 16.75
N ILE A 37 6.90 -10.36 16.31
CA ILE A 37 6.96 -9.95 14.90
C ILE A 37 8.04 -8.89 14.77
N VAL A 38 9.03 -9.13 13.93
CA VAL A 38 10.11 -8.20 13.62
C VAL A 38 9.89 -7.67 12.21
N CYS A 39 9.75 -6.36 12.05
CA CYS A 39 9.47 -5.73 10.77
C CYS A 39 10.70 -4.98 10.24
N GLU A 40 11.00 -5.17 8.95
CA GLU A 40 12.00 -4.35 8.24
C GLU A 40 11.47 -2.92 8.01
N GLY A 41 10.18 -2.76 7.74
CA GLY A 41 9.51 -1.46 7.59
C GLY A 41 8.03 -1.54 7.90
N GLY A 42 7.44 -0.44 8.43
CA GLY A 42 6.00 -0.36 8.71
C GLY A 42 5.55 -0.97 10.03
N MET A 43 6.45 -1.25 10.97
CA MET A 43 6.11 -1.70 12.33
C MET A 43 5.08 -0.79 12.98
N ASP A 44 5.08 0.49 12.63
CA ASP A 44 4.16 1.49 13.16
C ASP A 44 2.68 1.12 12.93
N PHE A 45 2.34 0.32 11.93
CA PHE A 45 0.96 -0.13 11.69
C PHE A 45 0.43 -1.11 12.73
N TYR A 46 1.30 -1.67 13.57
CA TYR A 46 0.88 -2.40 14.78
C TYR A 46 0.49 -1.49 15.95
N LYS A 47 0.88 -0.21 15.93
CA LYS A 47 0.53 0.74 17.00
C LYS A 47 -0.99 0.87 17.13
N GLY A 48 -1.48 0.75 18.37
CA GLY A 48 -2.92 0.79 18.66
C GLY A 48 -3.66 -0.51 18.39
N HIS A 49 -3.03 -1.51 17.77
CA HIS A 49 -3.66 -2.82 17.60
C HIS A 49 -3.97 -3.47 18.97
N PRO A 50 -5.19 -4.00 19.20
CA PRO A 50 -5.60 -4.45 20.53
C PRO A 50 -4.69 -5.48 21.17
N THR A 51 -4.14 -6.40 20.39
CA THR A 51 -3.37 -7.54 20.89
C THR A 51 -1.94 -7.60 20.35
N LEU A 52 -1.72 -7.23 19.09
CA LEU A 52 -0.43 -7.41 18.43
C LEU A 52 0.56 -6.27 18.68
N HIS A 53 0.13 -5.12 19.21
CA HIS A 53 0.99 -3.96 19.30
C HIS A 53 2.23 -4.18 20.21
N ASN A 54 2.12 -4.97 21.26
CA ASN A 54 3.21 -5.30 22.16
C ASN A 54 4.10 -6.45 21.64
N ARG A 55 3.74 -7.07 20.52
CA ARG A 55 4.47 -8.17 19.90
C ARG A 55 5.34 -7.72 18.72
N ALA A 56 5.13 -6.49 18.24
CA ALA A 56 5.81 -5.98 17.04
C ALA A 56 7.02 -5.12 17.40
N TYR A 57 8.12 -5.36 16.72
CA TYR A 57 9.39 -4.67 16.90
C TYR A 57 9.93 -4.21 15.54
N ASP A 58 10.54 -3.04 15.52
CA ASP A 58 11.38 -2.62 14.40
C ASP A 58 12.71 -3.39 14.43
N HIS A 59 13.24 -3.74 13.26
CA HIS A 59 14.50 -4.48 13.16
C HIS A 59 15.73 -3.70 13.75
N TRP A 60 15.60 -2.39 13.94
CA TRP A 60 16.59 -1.55 14.63
C TRP A 60 16.36 -1.43 16.14
N HIS A 61 15.38 -2.16 16.68
CA HIS A 61 15.10 -2.09 18.12
C HIS A 61 16.34 -2.47 18.93
N LYS A 62 16.71 -1.58 19.86
CA LYS A 62 17.90 -1.80 20.71
C LYS A 62 17.70 -3.03 21.61
N GLY A 63 18.66 -3.93 21.60
CA GLY A 63 18.59 -5.16 22.39
C GLY A 63 17.73 -6.27 21.74
N LEU A 64 17.22 -6.06 20.53
CA LEU A 64 16.28 -6.96 19.85
C LEU A 64 16.72 -8.43 19.92
N PHE A 65 17.99 -8.73 19.62
CA PHE A 65 18.46 -10.11 19.62
C PHE A 65 18.49 -10.71 21.03
N GLU A 66 19.16 -10.06 21.99
CA GLU A 66 19.39 -10.62 23.32
C GLU A 66 18.11 -10.70 24.16
N GLU A 67 17.20 -9.75 24.00
CA GLU A 67 16.00 -9.62 24.83
C GLU A 67 14.78 -10.30 24.20
N HIS A 68 14.71 -10.37 22.87
CA HIS A 68 13.48 -10.76 22.19
C HIS A 68 13.63 -11.93 21.21
N ILE A 69 14.78 -12.11 20.53
CA ILE A 69 14.95 -13.16 19.50
C ILE A 69 15.62 -14.42 20.07
N LYS A 70 16.59 -14.23 20.94
CA LYS A 70 17.39 -15.34 21.51
C LYS A 70 16.48 -16.43 22.07
N ASP A 71 16.85 -17.68 21.77
CA ASP A 71 16.11 -18.88 22.17
C ASP A 71 14.72 -19.08 21.50
N ARG A 72 14.33 -18.28 20.52
CA ARG A 72 13.12 -18.46 19.73
C ARG A 72 13.40 -19.20 18.42
N ASN A 73 12.36 -19.78 17.84
CA ASN A 73 12.39 -20.26 16.46
C ASN A 73 12.25 -19.06 15.53
N CYS A 74 13.19 -18.89 14.60
CA CYS A 74 13.13 -17.81 13.61
C CYS A 74 12.43 -18.29 12.34
N VAL A 75 11.38 -17.58 11.93
CA VAL A 75 10.59 -17.85 10.73
C VAL A 75 10.51 -16.58 9.89
N THR A 76 10.82 -16.69 8.62
CA THR A 76 10.67 -15.58 7.66
C THR A 76 9.60 -15.98 6.64
N PRO A 77 8.35 -15.50 6.80
CA PRO A 77 7.30 -15.78 5.84
C PRO A 77 7.62 -15.17 4.46
N GLU A 78 7.47 -15.99 3.42
CA GLU A 78 7.68 -15.57 2.04
C GLU A 78 6.45 -15.90 1.18
N PRO A 79 5.40 -15.05 1.26
CA PRO A 79 4.11 -15.29 0.62
C PRO A 79 4.20 -15.42 -0.90
N TYR A 80 5.22 -14.84 -1.53
CA TYR A 80 5.44 -14.94 -2.98
C TYR A 80 5.86 -16.35 -3.44
N ARG A 81 6.23 -17.24 -2.51
CA ARG A 81 6.54 -18.65 -2.79
C ARG A 81 5.37 -19.59 -2.53
N VAL A 82 4.27 -19.07 -2.04
CA VAL A 82 3.04 -19.84 -1.83
C VAL A 82 2.44 -20.22 -3.19
N TRP A 83 2.17 -21.51 -3.40
CA TRP A 83 1.68 -22.04 -4.68
C TRP A 83 0.39 -21.34 -5.14
N GLU A 84 -0.55 -21.10 -4.21
CA GLU A 84 -1.81 -20.41 -4.47
C GLU A 84 -1.59 -18.98 -4.93
N TYR A 85 -0.58 -18.31 -4.39
CA TYR A 85 -0.28 -16.92 -4.76
C TYR A 85 0.27 -16.83 -6.19
N TYR A 86 1.37 -17.56 -6.51
CA TYR A 86 1.95 -17.42 -7.84
C TYR A 86 1.11 -18.05 -8.96
N ASN A 87 0.12 -18.90 -8.61
CA ASN A 87 -0.90 -19.39 -9.53
C ASN A 87 -2.19 -18.55 -9.53
N GLN A 88 -2.19 -17.36 -8.93
CA GLN A 88 -3.30 -16.41 -8.93
C GLN A 88 -4.60 -16.99 -8.33
N LYS A 89 -4.49 -17.73 -7.23
CA LYS A 89 -5.60 -18.34 -6.50
C LYS A 89 -5.94 -17.62 -5.21
N CYS A 90 -5.06 -16.73 -4.75
CA CYS A 90 -5.25 -15.99 -3.50
C CYS A 90 -4.57 -14.61 -3.56
N ASP A 91 -5.00 -13.74 -2.67
CA ASP A 91 -4.37 -12.45 -2.41
C ASP A 91 -3.15 -12.57 -1.47
N LEU A 92 -2.47 -11.45 -1.25
CA LEU A 92 -1.27 -11.39 -0.42
C LEU A 92 -1.57 -11.70 1.06
N ALA A 93 -2.72 -11.30 1.58
CA ALA A 93 -3.08 -11.56 2.98
C ALA A 93 -3.35 -13.06 3.20
N GLN A 94 -4.04 -13.70 2.26
CA GLN A 94 -4.25 -15.16 2.27
C GLN A 94 -2.94 -15.92 2.11
N ALA A 95 -2.03 -15.43 1.26
CA ALA A 95 -0.71 -16.04 1.11
C ALA A 95 0.12 -15.96 2.39
N PHE A 96 0.06 -14.85 3.12
CA PHE A 96 0.65 -14.75 4.46
C PHE A 96 0.01 -15.74 5.43
N ASP A 97 -1.30 -15.90 5.41
CA ASP A 97 -1.98 -16.87 6.27
C ASP A 97 -1.57 -18.31 5.98
N ILE A 98 -1.47 -18.67 4.70
CA ILE A 98 -1.01 -20.01 4.30
C ILE A 98 0.40 -20.27 4.83
N ASP A 99 1.31 -19.33 4.67
CA ASP A 99 2.71 -19.50 5.04
C ASP A 99 2.95 -19.44 6.56
N ILE A 100 2.25 -18.56 7.26
CA ILE A 100 2.37 -18.39 8.72
C ILE A 100 1.64 -19.51 9.47
N ASN A 101 0.40 -19.81 9.07
CA ASN A 101 -0.49 -20.71 9.82
C ASN A 101 -0.51 -22.15 9.28
N ASN A 102 0.00 -22.38 8.06
CA ASN A 102 0.05 -23.69 7.42
C ASN A 102 -1.32 -24.43 7.39
N LYS A 103 -2.41 -23.67 7.11
CA LYS A 103 -3.79 -24.19 7.08
C LYS A 103 -4.38 -24.31 5.67
N GLY A 104 -3.58 -24.04 4.63
CA GLY A 104 -4.07 -23.96 3.26
C GLY A 104 -4.94 -22.72 3.00
N LEU A 105 -5.52 -22.66 1.81
CA LEU A 105 -6.35 -21.51 1.41
C LEU A 105 -7.63 -21.43 2.22
N ARG A 106 -7.82 -20.31 2.88
CA ARG A 106 -9.04 -20.00 3.64
C ARG A 106 -9.35 -18.49 3.57
N LYS A 107 -10.54 -18.11 3.99
CA LYS A 107 -10.90 -16.70 4.14
C LYS A 107 -10.17 -16.10 5.34
N VAL A 108 -9.47 -15.00 5.13
CA VAL A 108 -8.90 -14.16 6.18
C VAL A 108 -9.74 -12.89 6.36
N GLY A 109 -9.61 -12.24 7.51
CA GLY A 109 -10.26 -10.94 7.76
C GLY A 109 -9.57 -9.82 6.96
N ASP A 110 -10.20 -8.64 6.95
CA ASP A 110 -9.56 -7.44 6.42
C ASP A 110 -8.53 -6.91 7.42
N PRO A 111 -7.38 -6.39 6.97
CA PRO A 111 -6.44 -5.71 7.84
C PRO A 111 -7.11 -4.49 8.49
N LYS A 112 -6.62 -4.06 9.67
CA LYS A 112 -7.12 -2.87 10.35
C LYS A 112 -5.98 -2.01 10.87
N ILE A 113 -6.08 -0.71 10.63
CA ILE A 113 -5.19 0.31 11.18
C ILE A 113 -5.95 1.07 12.28
N TYR A 114 -5.31 1.25 13.42
CA TYR A 114 -5.90 1.92 14.59
C TYR A 114 -5.23 3.27 14.80
N ALA A 115 -5.79 4.33 14.24
CA ALA A 115 -5.30 5.69 14.43
C ALA A 115 -5.57 6.21 15.85
N ASN A 116 -4.64 6.95 16.40
CA ASN A 116 -4.85 7.65 17.66
C ASN A 116 -5.47 9.04 17.43
N LYS A 117 -5.97 9.66 18.49
CA LYS A 117 -6.65 10.98 18.41
C LYS A 117 -5.75 12.08 17.84
N GLN A 118 -4.45 12.05 18.13
CA GLN A 118 -3.51 13.07 17.66
C GLN A 118 -3.28 12.94 16.16
N GLU A 119 -3.13 11.72 15.65
CA GLU A 119 -3.00 11.42 14.22
C GLU A 119 -4.25 11.89 13.45
N ILE A 120 -5.45 11.59 13.98
CA ILE A 120 -6.73 12.01 13.37
C ILE A 120 -6.85 13.54 13.33
N VAL A 121 -6.54 14.23 14.43
CA VAL A 121 -6.63 15.71 14.50
C VAL A 121 -5.63 16.34 13.54
N GLN A 122 -4.39 15.83 13.49
CA GLN A 122 -3.38 16.35 12.58
C GLN A 122 -3.78 16.16 11.12
N ALA A 123 -4.28 14.99 10.75
CA ALA A 123 -4.76 14.71 9.39
C ALA A 123 -5.97 15.60 9.02
N ALA A 124 -6.94 15.73 9.92
CA ALA A 124 -8.09 16.60 9.69
C ALA A 124 -7.67 18.07 9.49
N THR A 125 -6.67 18.56 10.25
CA THR A 125 -6.13 19.90 10.07
C THR A 125 -5.50 20.08 8.69
N ILE A 126 -4.65 19.14 8.26
CA ILE A 126 -4.02 19.15 6.94
C ILE A 126 -5.08 19.19 5.83
N VAL A 127 -6.06 18.30 5.91
CA VAL A 127 -7.13 18.19 4.91
C VAL A 127 -7.98 19.47 4.86
N GLU A 128 -8.34 20.03 6.02
CA GLU A 128 -9.13 21.26 6.08
C GLU A 128 -8.37 22.47 5.51
N GLU A 129 -7.09 22.63 5.81
CA GLU A 129 -6.25 23.69 5.24
C GLU A 129 -6.19 23.59 3.70
N ILE A 130 -6.10 22.36 3.16
CA ILE A 130 -6.07 22.12 1.72
C ILE A 130 -7.44 22.42 1.09
N LYS A 131 -8.54 22.02 1.72
CA LYS A 131 -9.90 22.37 1.26
C LYS A 131 -10.09 23.88 1.19
N GLN A 132 -9.67 24.60 2.23
CA GLN A 132 -9.73 26.07 2.27
C GLN A 132 -8.85 26.70 1.18
N GLY A 133 -7.63 26.19 0.99
CA GLY A 133 -6.70 26.69 -0.01
C GLY A 133 -7.15 26.45 -1.45
N THR A 134 -7.87 25.35 -1.70
CA THR A 134 -8.36 24.96 -3.03
C THR A 134 -9.77 25.46 -3.32
N GLY A 135 -10.57 25.77 -2.30
CA GLY A 135 -12.01 26.08 -2.41
C GLY A 135 -12.85 24.89 -2.86
N LYS A 136 -12.38 23.65 -2.59
CA LYS A 136 -13.07 22.40 -2.94
C LYS A 136 -13.54 21.65 -1.70
N ASP A 137 -14.72 21.05 -1.78
CA ASP A 137 -15.31 20.31 -0.67
C ASP A 137 -14.88 18.84 -0.64
N LYS A 138 -14.71 18.21 -1.83
CA LYS A 138 -14.28 16.83 -1.97
C LYS A 138 -12.75 16.72 -2.05
N VAL A 139 -12.18 15.76 -1.32
CA VAL A 139 -10.74 15.50 -1.24
C VAL A 139 -10.39 14.19 -1.91
N LEU A 140 -9.42 14.24 -2.83
CA LEU A 140 -8.84 13.08 -3.48
C LEU A 140 -7.37 12.94 -3.08
N VAL A 141 -7.01 11.84 -2.44
CA VAL A 141 -5.60 11.48 -2.24
C VAL A 141 -5.11 10.70 -3.45
N VAL A 142 -3.96 11.10 -3.99
CA VAL A 142 -3.36 10.48 -5.18
C VAL A 142 -1.98 9.93 -4.85
N GLN A 143 -1.78 8.61 -4.97
CA GLN A 143 -0.45 7.98 -4.90
C GLN A 143 0.00 7.55 -6.29
N PRO A 144 0.80 8.35 -6.99
CA PRO A 144 1.20 8.05 -8.38
C PRO A 144 2.30 7.02 -8.46
N PHE A 145 3.18 6.92 -7.45
CA PHE A 145 4.42 6.16 -7.52
C PHE A 145 4.55 5.15 -6.38
N GLY A 146 5.13 4.00 -6.71
CA GLY A 146 5.53 2.98 -5.76
C GLY A 146 6.89 3.28 -5.11
N ARG A 147 7.25 2.48 -4.10
CA ARG A 147 8.51 2.63 -3.32
C ARG A 147 9.78 2.49 -4.17
N THR A 148 9.72 1.72 -5.25
CA THR A 148 10.89 1.42 -6.10
C THR A 148 11.15 2.47 -7.17
N THR A 149 10.33 3.52 -7.19
CA THR A 149 10.45 4.60 -8.17
C THR A 149 11.65 5.48 -7.83
N GLU A 150 12.47 5.75 -8.82
CA GLU A 150 13.68 6.57 -8.73
C GLU A 150 13.66 7.71 -9.74
N THR A 151 14.38 8.78 -9.43
CA THR A 151 14.59 9.91 -10.33
C THR A 151 15.99 9.85 -10.91
N HIS A 152 16.08 9.87 -12.24
CA HIS A 152 17.34 9.97 -12.99
C HIS A 152 17.32 11.23 -13.86
N GLY A 153 17.81 12.35 -13.30
CA GLY A 153 17.68 13.67 -13.93
C GLY A 153 16.20 14.06 -14.06
N ASP A 154 15.74 14.28 -15.28
CA ASP A 154 14.35 14.64 -15.58
C ASP A 154 13.43 13.41 -15.76
N PHE A 155 13.96 12.21 -15.63
CA PHE A 155 13.21 10.97 -15.82
C PHE A 155 12.82 10.34 -14.47
N ILE A 156 11.60 9.81 -14.42
CA ILE A 156 11.11 8.97 -13.33
C ILE A 156 11.04 7.54 -13.85
N VAL A 157 11.73 6.63 -13.16
CA VAL A 157 11.83 5.23 -13.54
C VAL A 157 11.32 4.35 -12.39
N ASP A 158 10.41 3.43 -12.70
CA ASP A 158 10.02 2.35 -11.80
C ASP A 158 10.38 0.99 -12.42
N PRO A 159 11.45 0.32 -11.97
CA PRO A 159 11.87 -0.97 -12.52
C PRO A 159 10.83 -2.07 -12.32
N THR A 160 9.81 -1.83 -11.52
CA THR A 160 8.70 -2.78 -11.31
C THR A 160 7.49 -2.54 -12.19
N SER A 161 7.47 -1.45 -12.98
CA SER A 161 6.37 -1.06 -13.88
C SER A 161 4.99 -1.05 -13.22
N ARG A 162 4.92 -0.59 -11.96
CA ARG A 162 3.68 -0.43 -11.19
C ARG A 162 3.22 1.02 -11.13
N SER A 163 4.18 1.96 -11.16
CA SER A 163 3.93 3.40 -11.03
C SER A 163 3.32 3.97 -12.30
N PHE A 164 2.56 5.04 -12.15
CA PHE A 164 2.13 5.82 -13.30
C PHE A 164 3.33 6.44 -14.02
N GLN A 165 3.22 6.57 -15.34
CA GLN A 165 4.10 7.45 -16.08
C GLN A 165 3.76 8.90 -15.75
N LEU A 166 4.80 9.75 -15.67
CA LEU A 166 4.66 11.13 -15.22
C LEU A 166 3.63 11.92 -16.05
N ASN A 167 3.67 11.79 -17.37
CA ASN A 167 2.74 12.48 -18.25
C ASN A 167 1.29 12.07 -17.99
N ASN A 168 1.05 10.77 -17.81
CA ASN A 168 -0.30 10.26 -17.58
C ASN A 168 -0.88 10.76 -16.25
N ILE A 169 -0.08 10.78 -15.18
CA ILE A 169 -0.57 11.28 -13.89
C ILE A 169 -0.79 12.79 -13.90
N VAL A 170 0.03 13.55 -14.61
CA VAL A 170 -0.18 14.99 -14.82
C VAL A 170 -1.51 15.24 -15.54
N ASP A 171 -1.79 14.49 -16.60
CA ASP A 171 -3.05 14.61 -17.36
C ASP A 171 -4.27 14.30 -16.47
N ILE A 172 -4.22 13.21 -15.70
CA ILE A 172 -5.29 12.83 -14.75
C ILE A 172 -5.51 13.93 -13.71
N ILE A 173 -4.43 14.43 -13.09
CA ILE A 173 -4.51 15.49 -12.08
C ILE A 173 -5.08 16.77 -12.70
N ASN A 174 -4.67 17.15 -13.92
CA ASN A 174 -5.17 18.34 -14.60
C ASN A 174 -6.68 18.29 -14.91
N VAL A 175 -7.22 17.11 -15.08
CA VAL A 175 -8.67 16.91 -15.21
C VAL A 175 -9.35 17.02 -13.85
N LEU A 176 -8.88 16.25 -12.83
CA LEU A 176 -9.58 16.08 -11.56
C LEU A 176 -9.44 17.28 -10.60
N LYS A 177 -8.34 18.06 -10.68
CA LYS A 177 -8.12 19.25 -9.83
C LYS A 177 -9.19 20.33 -10.00
N LYS A 178 -9.97 20.26 -11.09
CA LYS A 178 -11.10 21.17 -11.33
C LYS A 178 -12.29 20.87 -10.41
N GLU A 179 -12.37 19.65 -9.91
CA GLU A 179 -13.50 19.12 -9.13
C GLU A 179 -13.12 18.78 -7.68
N TYR A 180 -11.87 18.35 -7.44
CA TYR A 180 -11.37 17.88 -6.15
C TYR A 180 -10.25 18.76 -5.59
N ALA A 181 -10.17 18.83 -4.26
CA ALA A 181 -8.96 19.18 -3.55
C ALA A 181 -8.02 17.98 -3.61
N ILE A 182 -6.95 18.07 -4.41
CA ILE A 182 -6.02 16.94 -4.61
C ILE A 182 -4.85 17.03 -3.65
N ILE A 183 -4.54 15.90 -3.00
CA ILE A 183 -3.39 15.70 -2.14
C ILE A 183 -2.51 14.62 -2.76
N ILE A 184 -1.31 14.96 -3.20
CA ILE A 184 -0.37 14.01 -3.79
C ILE A 184 0.47 13.38 -2.68
N MET A 185 0.34 12.06 -2.54
CA MET A 185 1.13 11.22 -1.64
C MET A 185 2.39 10.73 -2.38
N SER A 186 3.41 11.56 -2.44
CA SER A 186 4.68 11.23 -3.08
C SER A 186 5.80 12.14 -2.57
N GLU A 187 7.00 11.58 -2.42
CA GLU A 187 8.24 12.34 -2.19
C GLU A 187 8.77 12.91 -3.52
N ILE A 188 8.45 12.27 -4.65
CA ILE A 188 8.85 12.72 -5.98
C ILE A 188 7.90 13.83 -6.41
N PRO A 189 8.43 15.03 -6.77
CA PRO A 189 7.60 16.13 -7.22
C PRO A 189 6.85 15.79 -8.52
N VAL A 190 5.57 16.10 -8.57
CA VAL A 190 4.77 16.04 -9.80
C VAL A 190 4.76 17.43 -10.43
N PRO A 191 5.37 17.62 -11.62
CA PRO A 191 5.45 18.93 -12.27
C PRO A 191 4.08 19.30 -12.84
N LEU A 192 3.48 20.35 -12.28
CA LEU A 192 2.24 20.96 -12.77
C LEU A 192 2.56 22.34 -13.36
N GLU A 193 1.87 22.73 -14.42
CA GLU A 193 2.05 24.05 -14.99
C GLU A 193 1.72 25.14 -13.97
N GLU A 194 2.63 26.12 -13.83
CA GLU A 194 2.53 27.15 -12.79
C GLU A 194 1.21 27.96 -12.90
N THR A 195 0.78 28.30 -14.11
CA THR A 195 -0.44 29.04 -14.35
C THR A 195 -1.69 28.25 -13.98
N GLU A 196 -1.74 26.99 -14.34
CA GLU A 196 -2.85 26.10 -13.99
C GLU A 196 -2.86 25.77 -12.48
N ASN A 197 -1.69 25.60 -11.87
CA ASN A 197 -1.61 25.34 -10.44
C ASN A 197 -2.00 26.56 -9.60
N LYS A 198 -1.81 27.78 -10.09
CA LYS A 198 -2.37 29.01 -9.44
C LYS A 198 -3.89 29.08 -9.50
N GLN A 199 -4.50 28.60 -10.58
CA GLN A 199 -5.96 28.59 -10.74
C GLN A 199 -6.63 27.42 -10.01
N TYR A 200 -6.00 26.25 -10.05
CA TYR A 200 -6.48 25.02 -9.41
C TYR A 200 -5.32 24.40 -8.61
N PRO A 201 -5.08 24.89 -7.38
CA PRO A 201 -3.95 24.45 -6.58
C PRO A 201 -4.07 22.98 -6.20
N VAL A 202 -2.93 22.29 -6.23
CA VAL A 202 -2.77 20.90 -5.83
C VAL A 202 -1.74 20.85 -4.70
N ALA A 203 -2.04 20.14 -3.64
CA ALA A 203 -1.15 19.99 -2.50
C ALA A 203 -0.26 18.75 -2.63
N GLN A 204 1.03 18.91 -2.33
CA GLN A 204 1.97 17.80 -2.18
C GLN A 204 2.74 17.98 -0.86
N PRO A 205 2.09 17.71 0.29
CA PRO A 205 2.71 17.89 1.59
C PRO A 205 3.81 16.83 1.81
N GLN A 206 4.91 17.25 2.41
CA GLN A 206 5.99 16.35 2.82
C GLN A 206 5.69 15.81 4.22
N ILE A 207 5.03 14.66 4.28
CA ILE A 207 4.65 13.99 5.53
C ILE A 207 5.53 12.74 5.68
N PRO A 208 6.52 12.74 6.59
CA PRO A 208 7.42 11.60 6.76
C PRO A 208 6.77 10.42 7.49
N ASP A 209 5.68 10.65 8.21
CA ASP A 209 5.00 9.63 9.01
C ASP A 209 3.88 8.96 8.22
N LEU A 210 4.02 7.66 7.97
CA LEU A 210 3.03 6.85 7.27
C LEU A 210 1.70 6.73 8.05
N ARG A 211 1.71 6.88 9.36
CA ARG A 211 0.49 6.88 10.16
C ARG A 211 -0.34 8.15 9.96
N ILE A 212 0.35 9.29 9.79
CA ILE A 212 -0.34 10.52 9.40
C ILE A 212 -0.91 10.38 7.98
N TRP A 213 -0.18 9.78 7.04
CA TRP A 213 -0.72 9.48 5.71
C TRP A 213 -1.95 8.57 5.78
N SER A 214 -1.93 7.52 6.62
CA SER A 214 -3.11 6.67 6.77
C SER A 214 -4.31 7.47 7.31
N SER A 215 -4.08 8.37 8.26
CA SER A 215 -5.14 9.23 8.79
C SER A 215 -5.62 10.29 7.78
N VAL A 216 -4.75 10.79 6.89
CA VAL A 216 -5.16 11.67 5.77
C VAL A 216 -6.04 10.91 4.78
N ILE A 217 -5.69 9.65 4.47
CA ILE A 217 -6.52 8.77 3.63
C ILE A 217 -7.88 8.51 4.29
N ASP A 218 -7.92 8.28 5.61
CA ASP A 218 -9.15 8.01 6.37
C ASP A 218 -10.15 9.18 6.34
N VAL A 219 -9.65 10.42 6.32
CA VAL A 219 -10.51 11.63 6.29
C VAL A 219 -10.76 12.16 4.88
N ALA A 220 -10.13 11.58 3.85
CA ALA A 220 -10.37 11.93 2.45
C ALA A 220 -11.62 11.23 1.90
N ASP A 221 -12.21 11.80 0.85
CA ASP A 221 -13.42 11.22 0.23
C ASP A 221 -13.09 10.02 -0.67
N HIS A 222 -11.94 10.03 -1.34
CA HIS A 222 -11.54 8.95 -2.24
C HIS A 222 -10.02 8.88 -2.40
N PHE A 223 -9.54 7.69 -2.81
CA PHE A 223 -8.13 7.43 -3.11
C PHE A 223 -7.95 6.99 -4.57
N LEU A 224 -6.96 7.55 -5.24
CA LEU A 224 -6.49 7.11 -6.56
C LEU A 224 -5.03 6.69 -6.45
N GLY A 225 -4.68 5.50 -6.90
CA GLY A 225 -3.29 5.08 -6.85
C GLY A 225 -2.92 3.91 -7.74
N CYS A 226 -1.61 3.65 -7.79
CA CYS A 226 -1.05 2.43 -8.37
C CYS A 226 -1.02 1.29 -7.34
N ASP A 227 -0.56 0.11 -7.77
CA ASP A 227 -0.25 -1.01 -6.88
C ASP A 227 0.91 -0.65 -5.93
N SER A 228 0.56 -0.09 -4.77
CA SER A 228 1.50 0.33 -3.74
C SER A 228 0.83 0.35 -2.35
N LEU A 229 1.55 0.90 -1.35
CA LEU A 229 1.14 0.96 0.05
C LEU A 229 -0.26 1.55 0.27
N GLY A 230 -0.61 2.63 -0.46
CA GLY A 230 -1.85 3.39 -0.22
C GLY A 230 -3.11 2.55 -0.37
N GLN A 231 -3.19 1.65 -1.38
CA GLN A 231 -4.35 0.77 -1.52
C GLN A 231 -4.56 -0.14 -0.31
N HIS A 232 -3.48 -0.60 0.32
CA HIS A 232 -3.56 -1.44 1.53
C HIS A 232 -3.97 -0.62 2.75
N MET A 233 -3.56 0.65 2.83
CA MET A 233 -4.05 1.58 3.85
C MET A 233 -5.56 1.82 3.68
N VAL A 234 -6.03 2.12 2.45
CA VAL A 234 -7.46 2.29 2.17
C VAL A 234 -8.26 1.06 2.58
N LYS A 235 -7.78 -0.15 2.24
CA LYS A 235 -8.44 -1.40 2.65
C LYS A 235 -8.51 -1.55 4.15
N ALA A 236 -7.42 -1.24 4.84
CA ALA A 236 -7.33 -1.34 6.30
C ALA A 236 -8.18 -0.28 7.06
N LEU A 237 -8.60 0.78 6.36
CA LEU A 237 -9.44 1.86 6.86
C LEU A 237 -10.89 1.77 6.37
N ASP A 238 -11.24 0.73 5.63
CA ASP A 238 -12.57 0.54 5.04
C ASP A 238 -13.01 1.69 4.10
N GLY A 239 -12.05 2.33 3.43
CA GLY A 239 -12.26 3.45 2.51
C GLY A 239 -12.59 3.02 1.08
N THR A 240 -12.68 4.01 0.16
CA THR A 240 -12.93 3.78 -1.28
C THR A 240 -11.72 4.12 -2.12
N ALA A 241 -11.47 3.35 -3.18
CA ALA A 241 -10.31 3.55 -4.05
C ALA A 241 -10.56 3.23 -5.52
N THR A 242 -9.90 3.99 -6.40
CA THR A 242 -9.63 3.62 -7.79
C THR A 242 -8.16 3.22 -7.90
N ILE A 243 -7.90 1.96 -8.26
CA ILE A 243 -6.53 1.41 -8.32
C ILE A 243 -6.21 0.97 -9.73
N ILE A 244 -5.05 1.41 -10.20
CA ILE A 244 -4.54 1.05 -11.51
C ILE A 244 -3.47 -0.03 -11.34
N THR A 245 -3.68 -1.18 -11.96
CA THR A 245 -2.73 -2.29 -11.94
C THR A 245 -2.11 -2.49 -13.32
N GLY A 246 -0.79 -2.54 -13.35
CA GLY A 246 0.00 -2.77 -14.57
C GLY A 246 0.68 -4.13 -14.58
N SER A 247 1.90 -4.19 -14.07
CA SER A 247 2.74 -5.39 -14.07
C SER A 247 2.30 -6.49 -13.10
N THR A 248 1.39 -6.22 -12.18
CA THR A 248 0.91 -7.17 -11.16
C THR A 248 -0.52 -7.61 -11.43
N TYR A 249 -0.87 -8.84 -11.02
CA TYR A 249 -2.23 -9.35 -11.15
C TYR A 249 -3.15 -8.79 -10.05
N PRO A 250 -4.31 -8.21 -10.40
CA PRO A 250 -5.24 -7.66 -9.41
C PRO A 250 -5.60 -8.62 -8.28
N ILE A 251 -5.85 -9.89 -8.60
CA ILE A 251 -6.22 -10.91 -7.60
C ILE A 251 -5.15 -11.14 -6.54
N ASN A 252 -3.88 -10.94 -6.88
CA ASN A 252 -2.78 -11.15 -5.95
C ASN A 252 -2.55 -9.96 -5.01
N ILE A 253 -2.73 -8.75 -5.52
CA ILE A 253 -2.20 -7.57 -4.84
C ILE A 253 -3.25 -6.50 -4.56
N SER A 254 -4.41 -6.58 -5.20
CA SER A 254 -5.48 -5.61 -5.04
C SER A 254 -6.72 -6.27 -4.45
N TYR A 255 -7.88 -5.63 -4.56
CA TYR A 255 -9.12 -6.07 -3.94
C TYR A 255 -10.27 -6.07 -4.94
N PRO A 256 -10.21 -6.91 -6.02
CA PRO A 256 -11.18 -6.86 -7.11
C PRO A 256 -12.60 -7.28 -6.70
N ASP A 257 -12.74 -8.03 -5.62
CA ASP A 257 -14.04 -8.47 -5.09
C ASP A 257 -14.63 -7.51 -4.06
N ASP A 258 -13.93 -6.42 -3.72
CA ASP A 258 -14.42 -5.41 -2.79
C ASP A 258 -15.17 -4.31 -3.55
N PRO A 259 -16.48 -4.10 -3.31
CA PRO A 259 -17.26 -3.09 -4.02
C PRO A 259 -16.82 -1.64 -3.78
N LYS A 260 -15.94 -1.41 -2.82
CA LYS A 260 -15.32 -0.10 -2.53
C LYS A 260 -14.08 0.18 -3.39
N PHE A 261 -13.63 -0.81 -4.16
CA PHE A 261 -12.44 -0.73 -5.00
C PHE A 261 -12.81 -0.85 -6.48
N ASP A 262 -12.63 0.22 -7.23
CA ASP A 262 -12.65 0.17 -8.69
C ASP A 262 -11.22 -0.18 -9.18
N ILE A 263 -11.02 -1.40 -9.68
CA ILE A 263 -9.71 -1.86 -10.18
C ILE A 263 -9.70 -1.73 -11.70
N ILE A 264 -8.78 -0.90 -12.22
CA ILE A 264 -8.55 -0.74 -13.66
C ILE A 264 -7.25 -1.47 -14.02
N ASP A 265 -7.42 -2.62 -14.63
CA ASP A 265 -6.31 -3.48 -15.03
C ASP A 265 -5.80 -3.13 -16.44
N VAL A 266 -4.78 -2.28 -16.51
CA VAL A 266 -4.18 -1.86 -17.77
C VAL A 266 -3.14 -2.85 -18.30
N GLY A 267 -2.74 -3.80 -17.46
CA GLY A 267 -1.77 -4.85 -17.79
C GLY A 267 -2.38 -6.12 -18.38
N ASP A 268 -3.72 -6.22 -18.45
CA ASP A 268 -4.36 -7.42 -18.98
C ASP A 268 -3.93 -7.71 -20.43
N GLY A 269 -3.51 -8.97 -20.64
CA GLY A 269 -2.97 -9.42 -21.92
C GLY A 269 -1.60 -8.85 -22.34
N LYS A 270 -0.99 -7.97 -21.54
CA LYS A 270 0.30 -7.33 -21.86
C LYS A 270 1.40 -7.65 -20.84
N ARG A 271 1.04 -7.91 -19.57
CA ARG A 271 2.03 -8.06 -18.49
C ARG A 271 2.88 -9.31 -18.63
N VAL A 272 4.16 -9.14 -18.29
CA VAL A 272 5.06 -10.23 -17.96
C VAL A 272 5.28 -10.17 -16.44
N TYR A 273 4.83 -11.17 -15.71
CA TYR A 273 4.86 -11.18 -14.26
C TYR A 273 5.52 -12.44 -13.72
N ALA A 274 6.59 -12.26 -12.96
CA ALA A 274 7.26 -13.32 -12.22
C ALA A 274 7.11 -13.05 -10.71
N PRO A 275 6.09 -13.59 -10.03
CA PRO A 275 5.84 -13.31 -8.62
C PRO A 275 6.81 -14.01 -7.69
N ILE A 276 7.43 -15.11 -8.16
CA ILE A 276 8.34 -15.91 -7.34
C ILE A 276 9.67 -15.18 -7.19
N ARG A 277 10.10 -15.00 -5.94
CA ARG A 277 11.41 -14.46 -5.61
C ARG A 277 12.27 -15.55 -4.99
N LEU A 278 13.47 -15.75 -5.51
CA LEU A 278 14.45 -16.67 -4.94
C LEU A 278 15.27 -15.99 -3.85
N THR A 279 15.69 -14.75 -4.09
CA THR A 279 16.41 -13.92 -3.12
C THR A 279 15.77 -12.56 -2.99
N MET A 280 16.18 -11.78 -1.97
CA MET A 280 15.74 -10.39 -1.81
C MET A 280 16.39 -9.45 -2.84
N GLU A 281 17.54 -9.84 -3.39
CA GLU A 281 18.35 -9.08 -4.34
C GLU A 281 18.02 -9.42 -5.80
N GLU A 282 17.06 -10.32 -6.02
CA GLU A 282 16.71 -10.77 -7.35
C GLU A 282 16.08 -9.64 -8.13
N GLU A 283 16.78 -9.17 -9.16
CA GLU A 283 16.21 -8.28 -10.16
C GLU A 283 15.04 -9.01 -10.82
N GLN A 284 13.87 -8.48 -10.66
CA GLN A 284 12.71 -9.01 -11.35
C GLN A 284 12.76 -8.47 -12.76
N ASP A 285 12.94 -9.38 -13.71
CA ASP A 285 12.82 -9.08 -15.13
C ASP A 285 11.35 -8.77 -15.45
N ARG A 286 10.93 -7.57 -15.08
CA ARG A 286 9.59 -7.03 -15.32
C ARG A 286 9.68 -5.94 -16.37
N HIS A 287 10.22 -6.26 -17.54
CA HIS A 287 10.24 -5.35 -18.68
C HIS A 287 8.82 -5.11 -19.21
N ASN A 288 8.06 -4.34 -18.45
CA ASN A 288 6.68 -3.95 -18.77
C ASN A 288 6.56 -2.44 -18.97
N ASP A 289 7.59 -1.78 -19.46
CA ASP A 289 7.66 -0.32 -19.52
C ASP A 289 6.44 0.31 -20.20
N GLU A 290 5.90 -0.35 -21.22
CA GLU A 290 4.71 0.10 -21.93
C GLU A 290 3.38 -0.24 -21.24
N VAL A 291 3.39 -1.07 -20.20
CA VAL A 291 2.15 -1.53 -19.53
C VAL A 291 1.41 -0.38 -18.87
N MET A 292 2.16 0.55 -18.24
CA MET A 292 1.62 1.73 -17.58
C MET A 292 1.57 2.97 -18.49
N GLU A 293 1.78 2.81 -19.79
CA GLU A 293 1.49 3.84 -20.79
C GLU A 293 -0.02 3.86 -21.06
N LEU A 294 -0.70 4.90 -20.55
CA LEU A 294 -2.14 5.00 -20.63
C LEU A 294 -2.59 5.70 -21.91
N THR A 295 -3.58 5.15 -22.55
CA THR A 295 -4.31 5.82 -23.63
C THR A 295 -5.27 6.89 -23.09
N THR A 296 -5.64 7.86 -23.90
CA THR A 296 -6.67 8.86 -23.55
C THR A 296 -7.96 8.22 -23.03
N LYS A 297 -8.38 7.10 -23.64
CA LYS A 297 -9.57 6.35 -23.20
C LYS A 297 -9.43 5.81 -21.79
N GLN A 298 -8.25 5.28 -21.42
CA GLN A 298 -7.99 4.79 -20.08
C GLN A 298 -7.90 5.94 -19.06
N ILE A 299 -7.33 7.08 -19.44
CA ILE A 299 -7.34 8.30 -18.59
C ILE A 299 -8.79 8.74 -18.34
N ASP A 300 -9.64 8.79 -19.34
CA ASP A 300 -11.06 9.11 -19.19
C ASP A 300 -11.78 8.09 -18.29
N GLU A 301 -11.48 6.81 -18.43
CA GLU A 301 -12.03 5.73 -17.60
C GLU A 301 -11.63 5.91 -16.14
N ILE A 302 -10.37 6.21 -15.86
CA ILE A 302 -9.85 6.50 -14.49
C ILE A 302 -10.59 7.70 -13.90
N CYS A 303 -10.64 8.81 -14.63
CA CYS A 303 -11.33 10.02 -14.16
C CYS A 303 -12.82 9.77 -13.90
N ASN A 304 -13.49 8.96 -14.73
CA ASN A 304 -14.89 8.62 -14.54
C ASN A 304 -15.10 7.67 -13.36
N SER A 305 -14.15 6.77 -13.10
CA SER A 305 -14.17 5.91 -11.91
C SER A 305 -14.09 6.74 -10.62
N VAL A 306 -13.13 7.66 -10.54
CA VAL A 306 -13.00 8.58 -9.39
C VAL A 306 -14.29 9.38 -9.14
N ARG A 307 -14.99 9.81 -10.20
CA ARG A 307 -16.23 10.62 -10.08
C ARG A 307 -17.46 9.85 -9.58
N LYS A 308 -17.41 8.51 -9.58
CA LYS A 308 -18.52 7.69 -9.06
C LYS A 308 -18.61 7.74 -7.53
N HIS A 309 -17.52 8.11 -6.89
CA HIS A 309 -17.36 8.22 -5.44
C HIS A 309 -17.29 9.69 -5.02
#